data_27a2ca4a1c6dcd755307ae42dc659ac2
#
_entry.id   27a2ca4a1c6dcd755307ae42dc659ac2
#
_cell.length_a   1.000
_cell.length_b   1.000
_cell.length_c   1.000
_cell.angle_alpha   90.00
_cell.angle_beta   90.00
_cell.angle_gamma   90.00
#
_symmetry.space_group_name_H-M   'P 1'
#
loop_
_entity.id
_entity.type
_entity.pdbx_description
1 polymer ?
#
loop_
_entity_poly.entity_id
_entity_poly.type
_entity_poly.pdbx_seq_one_letter_code
_entity_poly.pdbx_strand_id
1 'polypeptide(L)'
;MKLKQQDKITALYCRLSRDDEYNGDSMSIQNQKELLLKYANDNGYYNTEFFVDDGYTGTNFDRPDFKRLIEAVEDGKIGTVIVKDLSRFGREYLQTGFYTEMYLPDNDVRFIAINDSVDSDMGDNDFAPFRNIINEWYAKDCSKKIRAVMKMKAQRGDCLTGIAPYGYMKDPNDKTKLIPSDRADYVKMMYRMAIEGCSCGEIATKMRSMNLPIPKADNYIRNGLENCASYPKYPYYWLK
;
A
#
# COMPACT_ATOMS: atom_id res chain seq x y z
N MET A 1 15.54 -19.55 -3.99
CA MET A 1 15.08 -20.76 -4.70
C MET A 1 13.60 -20.93 -4.32
N LYS A 2 12.63 -20.72 -5.25
CA LYS A 2 11.22 -20.92 -4.92
C LYS A 2 10.97 -22.42 -4.67
N LEU A 3 10.33 -22.75 -3.54
CA LEU A 3 9.90 -24.12 -3.23
C LEU A 3 8.90 -24.58 -4.32
N LYS A 4 8.97 -25.87 -4.69
CA LYS A 4 7.93 -26.43 -5.56
C LYS A 4 6.61 -26.46 -4.79
N GLN A 5 5.47 -26.34 -5.48
CA GLN A 5 4.13 -26.29 -4.87
C GLN A 5 3.88 -27.49 -3.91
N GLN A 6 4.42 -28.66 -4.23
CA GLN A 6 4.31 -29.87 -3.42
C GLN A 6 5.12 -29.86 -2.12
N ASP A 7 6.14 -28.97 -2.01
CA ASP A 7 6.98 -28.85 -0.83
C ASP A 7 6.49 -27.74 0.13
N LYS A 8 5.49 -26.96 -0.31
CA LYS A 8 4.93 -25.88 0.49
C LYS A 8 4.02 -26.42 1.59
N ILE A 9 3.93 -25.66 2.69
CA ILE A 9 3.08 -25.97 3.84
C ILE A 9 1.62 -25.67 3.50
N THR A 10 0.72 -26.53 3.94
CA THR A 10 -0.72 -26.28 4.00
C THR A 10 -1.07 -25.78 5.40
N ALA A 11 -1.42 -24.52 5.51
CA ALA A 11 -1.79 -23.88 6.76
C ALA A 11 -3.23 -24.21 7.15
N LEU A 12 -3.42 -24.82 8.31
CA LEU A 12 -4.72 -25.12 8.91
C LEU A 12 -5.04 -24.04 9.96
N TYR A 13 -5.83 -23.03 9.58
CA TYR A 13 -6.09 -21.89 10.44
C TYR A 13 -7.37 -22.06 11.27
N CYS A 14 -7.22 -21.98 12.60
CA CYS A 14 -8.30 -22.08 13.58
C CYS A 14 -8.43 -20.78 14.38
N ARG A 15 -9.66 -20.35 14.64
CA ARG A 15 -9.93 -19.21 15.52
C ARG A 15 -11.18 -19.46 16.39
N LEU A 16 -11.07 -19.07 17.66
CA LEU A 16 -12.21 -19.04 18.58
C LEU A 16 -12.17 -17.71 19.33
N SER A 17 -13.30 -16.99 19.42
CA SER A 17 -13.43 -15.80 20.26
C SER A 17 -14.18 -16.18 21.55
N ARG A 18 -13.97 -15.40 22.63
CA ARG A 18 -14.70 -15.56 23.89
C ARG A 18 -16.23 -15.44 23.69
N ASP A 19 -16.66 -14.63 22.72
CA ASP A 19 -18.07 -14.42 22.40
C ASP A 19 -18.68 -15.63 21.69
N ASP A 20 -17.88 -16.45 20.98
CA ASP A 20 -18.33 -17.65 20.29
C ASP A 20 -18.67 -18.79 21.26
N GLU A 21 -18.13 -18.79 22.50
CA GLU A 21 -18.43 -19.77 23.56
C GLU A 21 -19.87 -19.64 24.10
N TYR A 22 -20.44 -18.43 24.07
CA TYR A 22 -21.78 -18.14 24.60
C TYR A 22 -22.92 -18.45 23.63
N ASN A 23 -22.66 -18.59 22.35
CA ASN A 23 -23.70 -18.69 21.29
C ASN A 23 -24.05 -20.14 20.87
N GLY A 24 -23.61 -21.16 21.60
CA GLY A 24 -24.04 -22.55 21.41
C GLY A 24 -23.60 -23.27 20.13
N ASP A 25 -23.05 -22.54 19.14
CA ASP A 25 -22.59 -23.04 17.83
C ASP A 25 -21.06 -23.19 17.73
N SER A 26 -20.35 -22.93 18.81
CA SER A 26 -18.89 -22.91 18.77
C SER A 26 -18.33 -24.33 18.89
N MET A 27 -17.94 -24.90 17.78
CA MET A 27 -16.99 -26.01 17.79
C MET A 27 -15.71 -25.54 18.47
N SER A 28 -15.29 -26.27 19.53
CA SER A 28 -14.01 -25.98 20.19
C SER A 28 -12.86 -25.97 19.19
N ILE A 29 -11.75 -25.34 19.52
CA ILE A 29 -10.52 -25.38 18.70
C ILE A 29 -10.15 -26.82 18.33
N GLN A 30 -10.36 -27.76 19.26
CA GLN A 30 -10.07 -29.17 19.02
C GLN A 30 -10.90 -29.73 17.86
N ASN A 31 -12.23 -29.48 17.85
CA ASN A 31 -13.10 -29.91 16.77
C ASN A 31 -12.76 -29.26 15.43
N GLN A 32 -12.34 -27.99 15.46
CA GLN A 32 -11.86 -27.32 14.24
C GLN A 32 -10.60 -28.01 13.70
N LYS A 33 -9.61 -28.31 14.56
CA LYS A 33 -8.38 -29.02 14.18
C LYS A 33 -8.67 -30.38 13.57
N GLU A 34 -9.56 -31.16 14.19
CA GLU A 34 -9.96 -32.49 13.68
C GLU A 34 -10.62 -32.40 12.29
N LEU A 35 -11.54 -31.42 12.11
CA LEU A 35 -12.21 -31.21 10.83
C LEU A 35 -11.18 -30.81 9.74
N LEU A 36 -10.31 -29.85 10.02
CA LEU A 36 -9.33 -29.36 9.05
C LEU A 36 -8.33 -30.44 8.69
N LEU A 37 -7.84 -31.20 9.67
CA LEU A 37 -6.89 -32.28 9.45
C LEU A 37 -7.51 -33.41 8.62
N LYS A 38 -8.76 -33.76 8.93
CA LYS A 38 -9.49 -34.77 8.14
C LYS A 38 -9.63 -34.32 6.69
N TYR A 39 -10.11 -33.11 6.48
CA TYR A 39 -10.25 -32.53 5.13
C TYR A 39 -8.90 -32.52 4.38
N ALA A 40 -7.82 -32.09 5.04
CA ALA A 40 -6.49 -32.06 4.46
C ALA A 40 -6.04 -33.47 4.01
N ASN A 41 -6.18 -34.46 4.87
CA ASN A 41 -5.82 -35.84 4.56
C ASN A 41 -6.67 -36.42 3.40
N ASP A 42 -7.99 -36.21 3.43
CA ASP A 42 -8.94 -36.71 2.41
C ASP A 42 -8.64 -36.09 1.02
N ASN A 43 -8.04 -34.87 0.98
CA ASN A 43 -7.70 -34.16 -0.25
C ASN A 43 -6.20 -34.18 -0.60
N GLY A 44 -5.39 -34.98 0.11
CA GLY A 44 -3.98 -35.20 -0.24
C GLY A 44 -3.01 -34.10 0.22
N TYR A 45 -3.41 -33.26 1.18
CA TYR A 45 -2.53 -32.26 1.80
C TYR A 45 -1.79 -32.87 3.00
N TYR A 46 -0.57 -33.34 2.81
CA TYR A 46 0.19 -34.07 3.85
C TYR A 46 1.17 -33.20 4.65
N ASN A 47 1.65 -32.07 4.06
CA ASN A 47 2.54 -31.13 4.76
C ASN A 47 1.69 -30.04 5.43
N THR A 48 1.10 -30.36 6.60
CA THR A 48 0.17 -29.46 7.30
C THR A 48 0.78 -28.84 8.54
N GLU A 49 0.46 -27.56 8.80
CA GLU A 49 0.81 -26.83 10.02
C GLU A 49 -0.40 -26.05 10.56
N PHE A 50 -0.58 -26.11 11.89
CA PHE A 50 -1.65 -25.37 12.56
C PHE A 50 -1.24 -23.94 12.92
N PHE A 51 -2.16 -23.02 12.65
CA PHE A 51 -2.15 -21.62 13.09
C PHE A 51 -3.41 -21.39 13.91
N VAL A 52 -3.25 -21.01 15.21
CA VAL A 52 -4.37 -21.04 16.16
C VAL A 52 -4.45 -19.76 16.96
N ASP A 53 -5.47 -18.97 16.73
CA ASP A 53 -5.79 -17.77 17.51
C ASP A 53 -6.99 -18.05 18.44
N ASP A 54 -6.71 -18.54 19.64
CA ASP A 54 -7.71 -18.80 20.68
C ASP A 54 -7.93 -17.55 21.54
N GLY A 55 -9.20 -17.20 21.78
CA GLY A 55 -9.60 -16.00 22.55
C GLY A 55 -9.55 -14.68 21.75
N TYR A 56 -9.28 -14.72 20.44
CA TYR A 56 -9.20 -13.53 19.60
C TYR A 56 -10.46 -13.29 18.78
N THR A 57 -10.88 -12.01 18.71
CA THR A 57 -12.04 -11.61 17.88
C THR A 57 -11.75 -11.73 16.37
N GLY A 58 -12.79 -11.96 15.59
CA GLY A 58 -12.72 -11.95 14.13
C GLY A 58 -12.80 -10.57 13.48
N THR A 59 -13.00 -9.50 14.28
CA THR A 59 -13.21 -8.14 13.76
C THR A 59 -11.92 -7.39 13.40
N ASN A 60 -10.77 -7.90 13.81
CA ASN A 60 -9.47 -7.38 13.40
C ASN A 60 -8.52 -8.52 13.03
N PHE A 61 -7.42 -8.18 12.37
CA PHE A 61 -6.37 -9.11 11.96
C PHE A 61 -5.07 -8.94 12.78
N ASP A 62 -5.14 -8.21 13.90
CA ASP A 62 -4.04 -8.08 14.86
C ASP A 62 -4.01 -9.27 15.82
N ARG A 63 -3.69 -10.44 15.28
CA ARG A 63 -3.67 -11.74 15.96
C ARG A 63 -2.31 -12.42 15.76
N PRO A 64 -1.73 -13.03 16.81
CA PRO A 64 -0.37 -13.58 16.75
C PRO A 64 -0.17 -14.62 15.65
N ASP A 65 -1.03 -15.65 15.60
CA ASP A 65 -0.86 -16.72 14.63
C ASP A 65 -1.33 -16.33 13.22
N PHE A 66 -2.26 -15.36 13.09
CA PHE A 66 -2.55 -14.77 11.80
C PHE A 66 -1.33 -14.01 11.24
N LYS A 67 -0.62 -13.22 12.07
CA LYS A 67 0.62 -12.55 11.65
C LYS A 67 1.69 -13.55 11.25
N ARG A 68 1.89 -14.62 12.03
CA ARG A 68 2.81 -15.70 11.71
C ARG A 68 2.45 -16.39 10.39
N LEU A 69 1.15 -16.57 10.11
CA LEU A 69 0.68 -17.08 8.83
C LEU A 69 1.06 -16.16 7.67
N ILE A 70 0.81 -14.85 7.81
CA ILE A 70 1.13 -13.86 6.78
C ILE A 70 2.64 -13.77 6.52
N GLU A 71 3.47 -13.75 7.57
CA GLU A 71 4.93 -13.82 7.45
C GLU A 71 5.38 -15.08 6.69
N ALA A 72 4.78 -16.23 6.99
CA ALA A 72 5.10 -17.48 6.28
C ALA A 72 4.63 -17.47 4.81
N VAL A 73 3.55 -16.74 4.48
CA VAL A 73 3.11 -16.48 3.09
C VAL A 73 4.14 -15.59 2.38
N GLU A 74 4.59 -14.51 2.99
CA GLU A 74 5.60 -13.60 2.44
C GLU A 74 6.94 -14.32 2.19
N ASP A 75 7.32 -15.21 3.08
CA ASP A 75 8.49 -16.09 2.92
C ASP A 75 8.33 -17.15 1.80
N GLY A 76 7.14 -17.25 1.21
CA GLY A 76 6.83 -18.24 0.16
C GLY A 76 6.74 -19.69 0.65
N LYS A 77 6.60 -19.90 1.98
CA LYS A 77 6.52 -21.23 2.61
C LYS A 77 5.13 -21.87 2.51
N ILE A 78 4.08 -21.05 2.42
CA ILE A 78 2.68 -21.51 2.37
C ILE A 78 2.23 -21.70 0.92
N GLY A 79 1.55 -22.81 0.64
CA GLY A 79 0.93 -23.09 -0.67
C GLY A 79 -0.58 -23.06 -0.62
N THR A 80 -1.15 -23.41 0.53
CA THR A 80 -2.62 -23.48 0.71
C THR A 80 -2.97 -23.04 2.14
N VAL A 81 -4.06 -22.29 2.28
CA VAL A 81 -4.67 -21.95 3.57
C VAL A 81 -6.05 -22.59 3.62
N ILE A 82 -6.32 -23.41 4.64
CA ILE A 82 -7.61 -24.08 4.85
C ILE A 82 -8.22 -23.57 6.15
N VAL A 83 -9.47 -23.13 6.09
CA VAL A 83 -10.28 -22.72 7.24
C VAL A 83 -11.59 -23.48 7.28
N LYS A 84 -12.23 -23.55 8.45
CA LYS A 84 -13.56 -24.16 8.57
C LYS A 84 -14.60 -23.37 7.76
N ASP A 85 -14.64 -22.08 7.99
CA ASP A 85 -15.53 -21.11 7.34
C ASP A 85 -14.88 -19.71 7.32
N LEU A 86 -15.40 -18.80 6.49
CA LEU A 86 -14.89 -17.44 6.36
C LEU A 86 -14.91 -16.67 7.68
N SER A 87 -15.89 -16.96 8.58
CA SER A 87 -15.99 -16.27 9.86
C SER A 87 -14.82 -16.61 10.80
N ARG A 88 -14.18 -17.78 10.62
CA ARG A 88 -12.98 -18.18 11.37
C ARG A 88 -11.76 -17.45 10.84
N PHE A 89 -11.69 -17.18 9.54
CA PHE A 89 -10.63 -16.37 8.97
C PHE A 89 -10.77 -14.89 9.37
N GLY A 90 -11.96 -14.30 9.19
CA GLY A 90 -12.26 -12.93 9.61
C GLY A 90 -13.73 -12.58 9.50
N ARG A 91 -14.23 -11.70 10.39
CA ARG A 91 -15.61 -11.18 10.36
C ARG A 91 -15.69 -9.79 9.71
N GLU A 92 -14.55 -9.11 9.58
CA GLU A 92 -14.49 -7.85 8.87
C GLU A 92 -14.42 -8.16 7.37
N TYR A 93 -15.53 -7.88 6.69
CA TYR A 93 -15.79 -8.32 5.32
C TYR A 93 -14.76 -7.79 4.29
N LEU A 94 -14.40 -6.52 4.40
CA LEU A 94 -13.48 -5.90 3.43
C LEU A 94 -12.04 -6.42 3.59
N GLN A 95 -11.58 -6.59 4.83
CA GLN A 95 -10.24 -7.14 5.07
C GLN A 95 -10.17 -8.64 4.76
N THR A 96 -11.22 -9.40 5.10
CA THR A 96 -11.32 -10.81 4.73
C THR A 96 -11.23 -10.96 3.22
N GLY A 97 -12.04 -10.22 2.47
CA GLY A 97 -12.00 -10.22 1.02
C GLY A 97 -10.67 -9.75 0.44
N PHE A 98 -10.02 -8.74 1.05
CA PHE A 98 -8.67 -8.33 0.63
C PHE A 98 -7.68 -9.50 0.70
N TYR A 99 -7.66 -10.23 1.82
CA TYR A 99 -6.75 -11.36 1.96
C TYR A 99 -7.11 -12.50 1.02
N THR A 100 -8.39 -12.89 0.92
CA THR A 100 -8.81 -14.07 0.14
C THR A 100 -8.79 -13.84 -1.37
N GLU A 101 -9.11 -12.61 -1.83
CA GLU A 101 -9.28 -12.29 -3.25
C GLU A 101 -8.07 -11.60 -3.91
N MET A 102 -7.18 -11.01 -3.10
CA MET A 102 -6.03 -10.28 -3.60
C MET A 102 -4.73 -10.82 -3.01
N TYR A 103 -4.56 -10.73 -1.70
CA TYR A 103 -3.27 -10.95 -1.06
C TYR A 103 -2.77 -12.40 -1.21
N LEU A 104 -3.61 -13.39 -0.90
CA LEU A 104 -3.24 -14.81 -1.01
C LEU A 104 -3.03 -15.23 -2.48
N PRO A 105 -3.92 -14.87 -3.44
CA PRO A 105 -3.69 -15.14 -4.86
C PRO A 105 -2.43 -14.47 -5.43
N ASP A 106 -2.14 -13.22 -5.05
CA ASP A 106 -0.93 -12.51 -5.50
C ASP A 106 0.36 -13.18 -5.02
N ASN A 107 0.29 -13.96 -3.92
CA ASN A 107 1.41 -14.75 -3.39
C ASN A 107 1.37 -16.23 -3.84
N ASP A 108 0.57 -16.60 -4.85
CA ASP A 108 0.40 -17.98 -5.32
C ASP A 108 -0.07 -18.94 -4.20
N VAL A 109 -0.97 -18.48 -3.31
CA VAL A 109 -1.54 -19.26 -2.20
C VAL A 109 -3.01 -19.52 -2.44
N ARG A 110 -3.40 -20.81 -2.49
CA ARG A 110 -4.79 -21.25 -2.57
C ARG A 110 -5.50 -21.04 -1.23
N PHE A 111 -6.74 -20.58 -1.27
CA PHE A 111 -7.59 -20.42 -0.09
C PHE A 111 -8.82 -21.32 -0.17
N ILE A 112 -9.10 -22.05 0.91
CA ILE A 112 -10.24 -22.97 1.01
C ILE A 112 -11.01 -22.71 2.30
N ALA A 113 -12.32 -22.44 2.21
CA ALA A 113 -13.25 -22.40 3.34
C ALA A 113 -14.27 -23.54 3.18
N ILE A 114 -14.15 -24.58 4.03
CA ILE A 114 -14.83 -25.88 3.84
C ILE A 114 -16.34 -25.71 3.86
N ASN A 115 -16.89 -25.10 4.90
CA ASN A 115 -18.34 -25.00 5.09
C ASN A 115 -19.02 -24.01 4.13
N ASP A 116 -18.27 -23.02 3.66
CA ASP A 116 -18.77 -22.01 2.72
C ASP A 116 -18.60 -22.45 1.25
N SER A 117 -17.99 -23.63 1.03
CA SER A 117 -17.68 -24.16 -0.31
C SER A 117 -16.85 -23.17 -1.16
N VAL A 118 -16.01 -22.37 -0.51
CA VAL A 118 -15.12 -21.41 -1.18
C VAL A 118 -13.78 -22.07 -1.46
N ASP A 119 -13.35 -21.99 -2.71
CA ASP A 119 -12.04 -22.47 -3.16
C ASP A 119 -11.52 -21.56 -4.25
N SER A 120 -10.40 -20.88 -4.00
CA SER A 120 -9.84 -19.90 -4.93
C SER A 120 -9.39 -20.49 -6.27
N ASP A 121 -9.13 -21.81 -6.35
CA ASP A 121 -8.76 -22.49 -7.59
C ASP A 121 -9.97 -22.92 -8.44
N MET A 122 -11.16 -23.04 -7.86
CA MET A 122 -12.33 -23.50 -8.60
C MET A 122 -13.03 -22.42 -9.44
N GLY A 123 -12.56 -21.18 -9.39
CA GLY A 123 -12.94 -20.14 -10.35
C GLY A 123 -14.41 -19.72 -10.31
N ASP A 124 -15.16 -20.05 -9.27
CA ASP A 124 -16.53 -19.59 -9.09
C ASP A 124 -16.56 -18.07 -8.88
N ASN A 125 -17.09 -17.38 -9.90
CA ASN A 125 -17.12 -15.92 -10.02
C ASN A 125 -18.14 -15.24 -9.07
N ASP A 126 -18.68 -15.92 -8.06
CA ASP A 126 -19.65 -15.34 -7.13
C ASP A 126 -19.08 -14.15 -6.32
N PHE A 127 -17.75 -14.08 -6.19
CA PHE A 127 -17.05 -12.98 -5.53
C PHE A 127 -16.62 -11.84 -6.47
N ALA A 128 -16.82 -11.98 -7.78
CA ALA A 128 -16.41 -10.95 -8.75
C ALA A 128 -17.02 -9.54 -8.47
N PRO A 129 -18.29 -9.41 -8.04
CA PRO A 129 -18.85 -8.10 -7.66
C PRO A 129 -18.12 -7.46 -6.46
N PHE A 130 -17.63 -8.28 -5.55
CA PHE A 130 -16.96 -7.83 -4.33
C PHE A 130 -15.52 -7.39 -4.60
N ARG A 131 -14.85 -7.97 -5.58
CA ARG A 131 -13.49 -7.58 -6.00
C ARG A 131 -13.42 -6.10 -6.38
N ASN A 132 -14.43 -5.59 -7.06
CA ASN A 132 -14.49 -4.17 -7.43
C ASN A 132 -14.66 -3.27 -6.19
N ILE A 133 -15.50 -3.67 -5.24
CA ILE A 133 -15.71 -2.95 -3.97
C ILE A 133 -14.43 -2.94 -3.14
N ILE A 134 -13.74 -4.07 -3.05
CA ILE A 134 -12.48 -4.22 -2.33
C ILE A 134 -11.40 -3.34 -2.95
N ASN A 135 -11.26 -3.36 -4.27
CA ASN A 135 -10.30 -2.53 -5.01
C ASN A 135 -10.54 -1.04 -4.75
N GLU A 136 -11.80 -0.59 -4.80
CA GLU A 136 -12.16 0.79 -4.52
C GLU A 136 -11.88 1.19 -3.07
N TRP A 137 -12.20 0.31 -2.12
CA TRP A 137 -11.93 0.54 -0.70
C TRP A 137 -10.43 0.62 -0.44
N TYR A 138 -9.63 -0.32 -0.98
CA TYR A 138 -8.18 -0.34 -0.84
C TYR A 138 -7.54 0.94 -1.38
N ALA A 139 -7.96 1.37 -2.57
CA ALA A 139 -7.49 2.62 -3.17
C ALA A 139 -7.82 3.84 -2.27
N LYS A 140 -9.02 3.89 -1.70
CA LYS A 140 -9.44 4.94 -0.75
C LYS A 140 -8.64 4.92 0.55
N ASP A 141 -8.40 3.74 1.12
CA ASP A 141 -7.63 3.57 2.36
C ASP A 141 -6.17 3.97 2.17
N CYS A 142 -5.52 3.48 1.12
CA CYS A 142 -4.17 3.89 0.74
C CYS A 142 -4.07 5.41 0.55
N SER A 143 -5.04 6.02 -0.15
CA SER A 143 -5.08 7.47 -0.35
C SER A 143 -5.20 8.24 0.97
N LYS A 144 -6.01 7.75 1.93
CA LYS A 144 -6.13 8.35 3.27
C LYS A 144 -4.81 8.27 4.04
N LYS A 145 -4.16 7.10 4.04
CA LYS A 145 -2.87 6.87 4.71
C LYS A 145 -1.78 7.76 4.14
N ILE A 146 -1.65 7.83 2.82
CA ILE A 146 -0.68 8.70 2.13
C ILE A 146 -0.93 10.17 2.50
N ARG A 147 -2.18 10.65 2.44
CA ARG A 147 -2.53 12.04 2.81
C ARG A 147 -2.22 12.34 4.28
N ALA A 148 -2.45 11.41 5.19
CA ALA A 148 -2.12 11.58 6.61
C ALA A 148 -0.61 11.73 6.82
N VAL A 149 0.22 10.89 6.19
CA VAL A 149 1.68 10.98 6.22
C VAL A 149 2.18 12.28 5.60
N MET A 150 1.63 12.68 4.44
CA MET A 150 1.99 13.94 3.79
C MET A 150 1.63 15.14 4.67
N LYS A 151 0.44 15.13 5.29
CA LYS A 151 0.02 16.20 6.23
C LYS A 151 0.98 16.30 7.42
N MET A 152 1.35 15.17 8.01
CA MET A 152 2.30 15.13 9.13
C MET A 152 3.68 15.68 8.73
N LYS A 153 4.20 15.28 7.56
CA LYS A 153 5.46 15.81 7.02
C LYS A 153 5.38 17.31 6.77
N ALA A 154 4.29 17.80 6.15
CA ALA A 154 4.05 19.22 5.91
C ALA A 154 4.03 20.02 7.23
N GLN A 155 3.38 19.50 8.27
CA GLN A 155 3.36 20.13 9.61
C GLN A 155 4.73 20.22 10.27
N ARG A 156 5.64 19.28 9.98
CA ARG A 156 7.05 19.33 10.41
C ARG A 156 7.89 20.30 9.56
N GLY A 157 7.32 20.87 8.50
CA GLY A 157 8.04 21.69 7.53
C GLY A 157 8.96 20.89 6.61
N ASP A 158 8.69 19.59 6.43
CA ASP A 158 9.48 18.76 5.53
C ASP A 158 9.11 19.03 4.08
N CYS A 159 10.08 18.93 3.18
CA CYS A 159 9.87 19.04 1.75
C CYS A 159 9.15 17.79 1.24
N LEU A 160 7.94 17.98 0.72
CA LEU A 160 7.11 16.88 0.19
C LEU A 160 7.45 16.53 -1.27
N THR A 161 8.18 17.39 -1.97
CA THR A 161 8.49 17.22 -3.39
C THR A 161 9.87 16.59 -3.60
N GLY A 162 10.00 15.75 -4.62
CA GLY A 162 11.29 15.20 -5.03
C GLY A 162 12.29 16.28 -5.45
N ILE A 163 11.79 17.37 -6.05
CA ILE A 163 12.55 18.49 -6.60
C ILE A 163 12.21 19.74 -5.82
N ALA A 164 13.23 20.51 -5.43
CA ALA A 164 13.03 21.79 -4.75
C ALA A 164 12.37 22.80 -5.71
N PRO A 165 11.41 23.63 -5.24
CA PRO A 165 10.83 24.70 -6.03
C PRO A 165 11.91 25.74 -6.45
N TYR A 166 11.65 26.47 -7.52
CA TYR A 166 12.54 27.56 -7.96
C TYR A 166 12.75 28.59 -6.84
N GLY A 167 13.98 28.99 -6.61
CA GLY A 167 14.36 29.85 -5.49
C GLY A 167 14.77 29.14 -4.22
N TYR A 168 14.61 27.80 -4.19
CA TYR A 168 15.00 26.96 -3.07
C TYR A 168 15.93 25.82 -3.54
N MET A 169 16.64 25.25 -2.60
CA MET A 169 17.42 24.02 -2.76
C MET A 169 17.23 23.14 -1.52
N LYS A 170 17.50 21.85 -1.65
CA LYS A 170 17.52 20.96 -0.50
C LYS A 170 18.75 21.25 0.36
N ASP A 171 18.58 21.24 1.68
CA ASP A 171 19.69 21.37 2.61
C ASP A 171 20.67 20.20 2.39
N PRO A 172 21.99 20.46 2.20
CA PRO A 172 22.99 19.41 2.07
C PRO A 172 23.06 18.44 3.27
N ASN A 173 22.76 18.96 4.48
CA ASN A 173 22.79 18.18 5.72
C ASN A 173 21.48 17.46 6.02
N ASP A 174 20.34 17.99 5.55
CA ASP A 174 19.02 17.39 5.73
C ASP A 174 18.17 17.56 4.46
N LYS A 175 18.18 16.56 3.62
CA LYS A 175 17.44 16.57 2.34
C LYS A 175 15.91 16.69 2.48
N THR A 176 15.39 16.62 3.70
CA THR A 176 13.96 16.86 3.98
C THR A 176 13.65 18.35 4.14
N LYS A 177 14.64 19.20 4.30
CA LYS A 177 14.48 20.64 4.47
C LYS A 177 14.82 21.40 3.19
N LEU A 178 14.17 22.56 3.04
CA LEU A 178 14.46 23.50 1.97
C LEU A 178 15.16 24.72 2.55
N ILE A 179 16.22 25.13 1.88
CA ILE A 179 16.93 26.39 2.16
C ILE A 179 16.85 27.32 0.94
N PRO A 180 16.90 28.66 1.13
CA PRO A 180 16.95 29.57 0.01
C PRO A 180 18.18 29.32 -0.88
N SER A 181 17.97 29.33 -2.18
CA SER A 181 19.07 29.25 -3.15
C SER A 181 19.52 30.62 -3.57
N ASP A 182 20.57 30.68 -4.39
CA ASP A 182 21.03 31.89 -5.10
C ASP A 182 19.96 32.57 -5.98
N ARG A 183 18.85 31.83 -6.27
CA ARG A 183 17.69 32.32 -7.02
C ARG A 183 16.58 32.90 -6.15
N ALA A 184 16.71 32.85 -4.82
CA ALA A 184 15.64 33.27 -3.90
C ALA A 184 15.29 34.78 -4.06
N ASP A 185 16.26 35.63 -4.35
CA ASP A 185 16.02 37.06 -4.50
C ASP A 185 15.20 37.37 -5.76
N TYR A 186 15.35 36.59 -6.82
CA TYR A 186 14.50 36.74 -8.01
C TYR A 186 13.03 36.33 -7.71
N VAL A 187 12.82 35.34 -6.89
CA VAL A 187 11.45 35.00 -6.43
C VAL A 187 10.85 36.14 -5.62
N LYS A 188 11.61 36.72 -4.68
CA LYS A 188 11.17 37.90 -3.94
C LYS A 188 10.83 39.07 -4.85
N MET A 189 11.63 39.30 -5.89
CA MET A 189 11.39 40.36 -6.88
C MET A 189 10.10 40.10 -7.66
N MET A 190 9.86 38.86 -8.12
CA MET A 190 8.60 38.47 -8.79
C MET A 190 7.38 38.75 -7.92
N TYR A 191 7.45 38.42 -6.63
CA TYR A 191 6.34 38.69 -5.69
C TYR A 191 6.14 40.20 -5.48
N ARG A 192 7.19 41.00 -5.36
CA ARG A 192 7.07 42.47 -5.25
C ARG A 192 6.39 43.07 -6.47
N MET A 193 6.82 42.71 -7.67
CA MET A 193 6.19 43.16 -8.91
C MET A 193 4.72 42.77 -8.98
N ALA A 194 4.34 41.54 -8.53
CA ALA A 194 2.95 41.12 -8.47
C ALA A 194 2.12 41.98 -7.47
N ILE A 195 2.70 42.31 -6.31
CA ILE A 195 2.07 43.21 -5.32
C ILE A 195 1.91 44.62 -5.86
N GLU A 196 2.87 45.12 -6.66
CA GLU A 196 2.81 46.41 -7.34
C GLU A 196 1.84 46.44 -8.53
N GLY A 197 1.17 45.31 -8.82
CA GLY A 197 0.13 45.21 -9.84
C GLY A 197 0.61 44.80 -11.23
N CYS A 198 1.89 44.40 -11.37
CA CYS A 198 2.40 43.89 -12.65
C CYS A 198 1.69 42.58 -13.04
N SER A 199 1.35 42.48 -14.29
CA SER A 199 0.80 41.23 -14.85
C SER A 199 1.88 40.14 -14.91
N CYS A 200 1.43 38.86 -14.92
CA CYS A 200 2.35 37.71 -15.11
C CYS A 200 3.21 37.84 -16.38
N GLY A 201 2.68 38.47 -17.45
CA GLY A 201 3.38 38.70 -18.71
C GLY A 201 4.54 39.70 -18.56
N GLU A 202 4.32 40.78 -17.83
CA GLU A 202 5.33 41.79 -17.54
C GLU A 202 6.44 41.21 -16.65
N ILE A 203 6.09 40.47 -15.62
CA ILE A 203 7.03 39.75 -14.75
C ILE A 203 7.87 38.78 -15.58
N ALA A 204 7.26 37.96 -16.42
CA ALA A 204 7.96 37.00 -17.27
C ALA A 204 8.91 37.73 -18.27
N THR A 205 8.49 38.86 -18.82
CA THR A 205 9.31 39.66 -19.72
C THR A 205 10.53 40.23 -18.98
N LYS A 206 10.35 40.74 -17.76
CA LYS A 206 11.44 41.20 -16.91
C LYS A 206 12.43 40.10 -16.58
N MET A 207 11.94 38.90 -16.20
CA MET A 207 12.82 37.77 -15.92
C MET A 207 13.63 37.33 -17.13
N ARG A 208 13.04 37.34 -18.33
CA ARG A 208 13.74 37.06 -19.60
C ARG A 208 14.81 38.13 -19.92
N SER A 209 14.50 39.39 -19.71
CA SER A 209 15.47 40.47 -19.95
C SER A 209 16.71 40.39 -19.05
N MET A 210 16.59 39.72 -17.91
CA MET A 210 17.69 39.43 -16.98
C MET A 210 18.47 38.16 -17.34
N ASN A 211 18.12 37.52 -18.44
CA ASN A 211 18.72 36.27 -18.95
C ASN A 211 18.76 35.11 -17.90
N LEU A 212 17.77 35.06 -17.03
CA LEU A 212 17.66 34.00 -16.02
C LEU A 212 17.18 32.72 -16.62
N PRO A 213 17.71 31.56 -16.18
CA PRO A 213 17.19 30.27 -16.62
C PRO A 213 15.73 30.09 -16.17
N ILE A 214 14.91 29.53 -17.04
CA ILE A 214 13.53 29.18 -16.68
C ILE A 214 13.53 28.11 -15.56
N PRO A 215 12.51 28.05 -14.69
CA PRO A 215 12.50 27.15 -13.55
C PRO A 215 12.76 25.67 -13.89
N LYS A 216 12.26 25.20 -15.02
CA LYS A 216 12.50 23.84 -15.49
C LYS A 216 13.95 23.60 -15.89
N ALA A 217 14.56 24.53 -16.61
CA ALA A 217 15.97 24.44 -17.02
C ALA A 217 16.92 24.56 -15.83
N ASP A 218 16.63 25.43 -14.87
CA ASP A 218 17.41 25.58 -13.64
C ASP A 218 17.48 24.28 -12.83
N ASN A 219 16.37 23.56 -12.75
CA ASN A 219 16.33 22.23 -12.10
C ASN A 219 17.19 21.18 -12.82
N TYR A 220 17.23 21.17 -14.15
CA TYR A 220 18.09 20.26 -14.92
C TYR A 220 19.58 20.58 -14.69
N ILE A 221 19.95 21.84 -14.74
CA ILE A 221 21.33 22.30 -14.50
C ILE A 221 21.80 21.89 -13.10
N ARG A 222 21.00 22.16 -12.06
CA ARG A 222 21.34 21.83 -10.67
C ARG A 222 21.45 20.35 -10.38
N ASN A 223 20.81 19.50 -11.16
CA ASN A 223 20.88 18.05 -11.01
C ASN A 223 21.95 17.40 -11.92
N GLY A 224 22.85 18.18 -12.52
CA GLY A 224 23.94 17.69 -13.37
C GLY A 224 23.48 17.11 -14.71
N LEU A 225 22.28 17.47 -15.17
CA LEU A 225 21.70 17.01 -16.43
C LEU A 225 21.95 18.02 -17.57
N GLU A 226 23.12 18.68 -17.57
CA GLU A 226 23.48 19.75 -18.47
C GLU A 226 23.48 19.33 -19.96
N ASN A 227 23.60 18.04 -20.25
CA ASN A 227 23.70 17.49 -21.61
C ASN A 227 22.38 16.98 -22.21
N CYS A 228 21.23 17.19 -21.55
CA CYS A 228 19.96 16.85 -22.18
C CYS A 228 19.64 17.83 -23.30
N ALA A 229 19.86 17.41 -24.54
CA ALA A 229 19.68 18.17 -25.80
C ALA A 229 18.23 18.63 -26.10
N SER A 230 17.33 18.56 -25.16
CA SER A 230 15.94 18.98 -25.27
C SER A 230 15.60 20.14 -24.35
N TYR A 231 16.35 21.25 -24.44
CA TYR A 231 15.83 22.53 -23.95
C TYR A 231 14.62 22.90 -24.81
N PRO A 232 13.41 22.95 -24.25
CA PRO A 232 12.30 23.47 -25.03
C PRO A 232 12.59 24.97 -25.28
N LYS A 233 12.80 25.32 -26.54
CA LYS A 233 12.99 26.72 -27.02
C LYS A 233 11.75 27.60 -26.85
N TYR A 234 10.78 27.22 -26.00
CA TYR A 234 9.49 27.89 -25.89
C TYR A 234 9.40 28.79 -24.65
N PRO A 235 9.02 30.05 -24.84
CA PRO A 235 9.00 31.10 -23.79
C PRO A 235 7.80 31.03 -22.82
N TYR A 236 6.97 30.00 -22.87
CA TYR A 236 5.68 29.96 -22.16
C TYR A 236 5.69 29.32 -20.76
N TYR A 237 6.82 28.93 -20.24
CA TYR A 237 6.88 28.16 -18.97
C TYR A 237 6.94 29.01 -17.68
N TRP A 238 6.90 30.35 -17.79
CA TRP A 238 6.78 31.22 -16.62
C TRP A 238 5.33 31.45 -16.17
N LEU A 239 4.33 30.91 -16.90
CA LEU A 239 2.91 31.21 -16.72
C LEU A 239 2.05 29.99 -16.37
N LYS A 240 2.63 28.83 -16.02
CA LYS A 240 1.87 27.66 -15.55
C LYS A 240 2.28 27.27 -14.16
#